data_9bbb7929cc8b192c85be2b96fdbb3799
#
_entry.id   9bbb7929cc8b192c85be2b96fdbb3799
#
_cell.length_a   1.000
_cell.length_b   1.000
_cell.length_c   1.000
_cell.angle_alpha   90.00
_cell.angle_beta   90.00
_cell.angle_gamma   90.00
#
_symmetry.space_group_name_H-M   'P 1'
#
loop_
_entity.id
_entity.type
_entity.pdbx_description
1 polymer ?
#
loop_
_entity_poly.entity_id
_entity_poly.type
_entity_poly.pdbx_seq_one_letter_code
_entity_poly.pdbx_strand_id
1 'polypeptide(L)'
;MKHSNLLPENNKMTIIRIAPVCNGKIYVNPRSDTDKNNPRMDLPMEECVRHVSVNSDKEARKIKEKYHQHLQTDASPRFCVKHHSSKEKGTTIYLYVLPLKSEDEIRFREGKFVTSEDISKNPGVYSLDLQTESELLGMAAELWDDFYNL
;
A
#
# COMPACT_ATOMS: atom_id res chain seq x y z
N MET A 1 25.73 20.93 18.59
CA MET A 1 25.20 20.18 18.74
C MET A 1 24.55 19.43 18.02
N LYS A 2 24.68 19.20 17.75
CA LYS A 2 24.18 18.49 17.38
C LYS A 2 23.58 17.49 16.87
N HIS A 3 23.96 17.13 17.19
CA HIS A 3 23.27 15.88 17.06
C HIS A 3 21.78 15.97 17.03
N SER A 4 21.21 17.00 17.53
CA SER A 4 19.79 17.25 17.59
C SER A 4 19.11 17.19 16.23
N ASN A 5 19.86 17.31 15.16
CA ASN A 5 19.32 17.30 13.81
C ASN A 5 19.34 15.92 13.16
N LEU A 6 19.87 14.94 13.86
CA LEU A 6 19.92 13.57 13.35
C LEU A 6 19.02 12.68 14.19
N LEU A 7 18.03 12.11 13.57
CA LEU A 7 17.19 11.14 14.24
C LEU A 7 17.98 9.85 14.42
N PRO A 8 17.97 9.27 15.63
CA PRO A 8 18.55 7.94 15.81
C PRO A 8 17.89 6.94 14.84
N GLU A 9 18.63 5.94 14.44
CA GLU A 9 18.12 4.91 13.54
C GLU A 9 16.80 4.33 14.05
N ASN A 10 16.70 4.10 15.35
CA ASN A 10 15.51 3.50 15.94
C ASN A 10 14.33 4.43 15.99
N ASN A 11 14.49 5.72 15.67
CA ASN A 11 13.39 6.67 15.61
C ASN A 11 12.94 6.98 14.19
N LYS A 12 13.59 6.40 13.21
CA LYS A 12 13.15 6.54 11.83
C LYS A 12 11.85 5.79 11.64
N MET A 13 10.93 6.44 10.95
CA MET A 13 9.63 5.84 10.70
C MET A 13 9.72 4.82 9.59
N THR A 14 9.00 3.73 9.78
CA THR A 14 8.82 2.72 8.75
C THR A 14 7.35 2.49 8.57
N ILE A 15 6.91 2.47 7.33
CA ILE A 15 5.52 2.25 6.99
C ILE A 15 5.44 0.99 6.15
N ILE A 16 4.45 0.15 6.45
CA ILE A 16 4.11 -1.00 5.61
C ILE A 16 2.79 -0.66 4.93
N ARG A 17 2.79 -0.76 3.62
CA ARG A 17 1.61 -0.49 2.79
C ARG A 17 1.29 -1.77 2.02
N ILE A 18 0.00 -2.12 1.95
CA ILE A 18 -0.45 -3.32 1.26
C ILE A 18 -1.49 -2.93 0.23
N ALA A 19 -1.23 -3.29 -1.02
CA ALA A 19 -2.10 -2.98 -2.14
C ALA A 19 -2.83 -4.23 -2.60
N PRO A 20 -4.15 -4.32 -2.40
CA PRO A 20 -4.91 -5.40 -3.03
C PRO A 20 -4.89 -5.20 -4.54
N VAL A 21 -4.55 -6.25 -5.28
CA VAL A 21 -4.49 -6.19 -6.74
C VAL A 21 -5.30 -7.32 -7.35
N CYS A 22 -5.97 -7.04 -8.47
CA CYS A 22 -6.81 -8.02 -9.14
C CYS A 22 -7.13 -7.53 -10.56
N ASN A 23 -7.07 -8.42 -11.51
CA ASN A 23 -7.43 -8.11 -12.92
C ASN A 23 -6.64 -6.93 -13.48
N GLY A 24 -5.35 -6.85 -13.15
CA GLY A 24 -4.49 -5.76 -13.61
C GLY A 24 -4.78 -4.42 -12.95
N LYS A 25 -5.56 -4.41 -11.88
CA LYS A 25 -5.99 -3.18 -11.21
C LYS A 25 -5.57 -3.19 -9.75
N ILE A 26 -5.59 -2.00 -9.16
CA ILE A 26 -5.16 -1.74 -7.79
C ILE A 26 -6.37 -1.21 -7.02
N TYR A 27 -6.64 -1.78 -5.84
CA TYR A 27 -7.75 -1.29 -5.01
C TYR A 27 -7.33 -0.04 -4.24
N VAL A 28 -8.15 0.99 -4.27
CA VAL A 28 -7.92 2.24 -3.56
C VAL A 28 -9.21 2.68 -2.87
N ASN A 29 -9.07 3.41 -1.76
CA ASN A 29 -10.22 3.99 -1.08
C ASN A 29 -9.89 5.40 -0.58
N PRO A 30 -10.92 6.20 -0.22
CA PRO A 30 -10.67 7.55 0.29
C PRO A 30 -9.99 7.48 1.66
N ARG A 31 -9.02 8.39 1.87
CA ARG A 31 -8.32 8.49 3.15
C ARG A 31 -8.85 9.70 3.91
N SER A 32 -9.43 9.43 5.06
CA SER A 32 -10.02 10.48 5.89
C SER A 32 -8.99 11.31 6.64
N ASP A 33 -7.75 10.87 6.68
CA ASP A 33 -6.67 11.58 7.36
C ASP A 33 -6.04 12.67 6.48
N THR A 34 -6.49 12.79 5.23
CA THR A 34 -6.10 13.89 4.36
C THR A 34 -7.09 15.04 4.56
N ASP A 35 -7.37 15.84 3.55
CA ASP A 35 -8.34 16.89 3.62
C ASP A 35 -9.75 16.29 3.69
N LYS A 36 -10.51 16.60 4.76
CA LYS A 36 -11.88 16.07 4.93
C LYS A 36 -12.81 16.48 3.81
N ASN A 37 -12.58 17.66 3.24
CA ASN A 37 -13.43 18.18 2.16
C ASN A 37 -13.02 17.64 0.80
N ASN A 38 -11.82 17.09 0.70
CA ASN A 38 -11.29 16.57 -0.55
C ASN A 38 -10.31 15.44 -0.26
N PRO A 39 -10.82 14.31 0.25
CA PRO A 39 -9.94 13.19 0.61
C PRO A 39 -9.28 12.61 -0.64
N ARG A 40 -7.97 12.33 -0.53
CA ARG A 40 -7.27 11.67 -1.61
C ARG A 40 -7.46 10.17 -1.53
N MET A 41 -7.47 9.54 -2.68
CA MET A 41 -7.53 8.09 -2.76
C MET A 41 -6.15 7.51 -2.48
N ASP A 42 -6.11 6.42 -1.73
CA ASP A 42 -4.86 5.77 -1.34
C ASP A 42 -5.11 4.29 -1.10
N LEU A 43 -4.04 3.55 -0.81
CA LEU A 43 -4.15 2.14 -0.46
C LEU A 43 -4.91 1.97 0.85
N PRO A 44 -5.74 0.92 0.97
CA PRO A 44 -6.58 0.76 2.16
C PRO A 44 -5.83 0.30 3.40
N MET A 45 -4.69 -0.35 3.24
CA MET A 45 -3.96 -0.93 4.36
C MET A 45 -2.58 -0.31 4.49
N GLU A 46 -2.39 0.38 5.60
CA GLU A 46 -1.13 1.06 5.87
C GLU A 46 -0.94 1.17 7.38
N GLU A 47 0.25 0.79 7.86
CA GLU A 47 0.57 0.88 9.28
C GLU A 47 1.99 1.38 9.47
N CYS A 48 2.14 2.22 10.48
CA CYS A 48 3.44 2.72 10.89
C CYS A 48 4.03 1.74 11.92
N VAL A 49 5.25 1.31 11.68
CA VAL A 49 5.93 0.37 12.59
C VAL A 49 7.28 0.92 12.96
N ARG A 50 7.62 0.86 14.24
CA ARG A 50 8.87 1.44 14.73
C ARG A 50 10.09 0.56 14.51
N HIS A 51 9.91 -0.73 14.57
CA HIS A 51 11.03 -1.65 14.47
C HIS A 51 10.74 -2.74 13.47
N VAL A 52 11.09 -2.49 12.23
CA VAL A 52 10.99 -3.51 11.17
C VAL A 52 12.37 -4.13 10.97
N SER A 53 13.15 -4.18 12.03
CA SER A 53 14.51 -4.66 11.90
C SER A 53 14.59 -6.13 11.52
N VAL A 54 13.52 -6.88 11.73
CA VAL A 54 13.64 -8.31 11.68
C VAL A 54 12.83 -8.99 10.60
N ASN A 55 11.58 -8.57 10.38
CA ASN A 55 10.75 -9.32 9.43
C ASN A 55 9.54 -8.52 9.00
N SER A 56 9.70 -7.78 7.89
CA SER A 56 8.60 -7.00 7.35
C SER A 56 7.46 -7.90 6.86
N ASP A 57 7.76 -9.12 6.40
CA ASP A 57 6.73 -10.05 5.95
C ASP A 57 5.79 -10.42 7.09
N LYS A 58 6.33 -10.64 8.27
CA LYS A 58 5.54 -10.94 9.45
C LYS A 58 4.62 -9.77 9.79
N GLU A 59 5.15 -8.54 9.74
CA GLU A 59 4.36 -7.35 10.01
C GLU A 59 3.25 -7.16 8.97
N ALA A 60 3.55 -7.42 7.70
CA ALA A 60 2.54 -7.33 6.65
C ALA A 60 1.40 -8.33 6.88
N ARG A 61 1.73 -9.56 7.28
CA ARG A 61 0.69 -10.55 7.60
C ARG A 61 -0.17 -10.13 8.78
N LYS A 62 0.44 -9.52 9.80
CA LYS A 62 -0.32 -9.00 10.94
C LYS A 62 -1.27 -7.90 10.53
N ILE A 63 -0.83 -7.03 9.62
CA ILE A 63 -1.68 -5.95 9.12
C ILE A 63 -2.85 -6.53 8.34
N LYS A 64 -2.61 -7.51 7.48
CA LYS A 64 -3.70 -8.17 6.77
C LYS A 64 -4.74 -8.72 7.75
N GLU A 65 -4.28 -9.36 8.84
CA GLU A 65 -5.18 -9.92 9.85
C GLU A 65 -6.05 -8.85 10.52
N LYS A 66 -5.50 -7.67 10.73
CA LYS A 66 -6.28 -6.57 11.29
C LYS A 66 -7.49 -6.21 10.44
N TYR A 67 -7.38 -6.42 9.14
CA TYR A 67 -8.43 -6.05 8.19
C TYR A 67 -9.28 -7.25 7.76
N HIS A 68 -9.26 -8.32 8.54
CA HIS A 68 -9.97 -9.57 8.18
C HIS A 68 -11.46 -9.36 7.91
N GLN A 69 -12.10 -8.36 8.54
CA GLN A 69 -13.51 -8.07 8.33
C GLN A 69 -13.79 -7.49 6.93
N HIS A 70 -12.75 -6.95 6.30
CA HIS A 70 -12.85 -6.31 4.99
C HIS A 70 -12.25 -7.15 3.87
N LEU A 71 -11.76 -8.33 4.20
CA LEU A 71 -11.08 -9.19 3.24
C LEU A 71 -11.57 -10.62 3.39
N GLN A 72 -11.98 -11.22 2.28
CA GLN A 72 -12.31 -12.64 2.25
C GLN A 72 -11.36 -13.35 1.31
N THR A 73 -10.09 -13.39 1.69
CA THR A 73 -9.05 -13.99 0.88
C THR A 73 -8.06 -14.73 1.76
N ASP A 74 -7.57 -15.86 1.26
CA ASP A 74 -6.48 -16.59 1.88
C ASP A 74 -5.11 -16.20 1.30
N ALA A 75 -5.09 -15.23 0.38
CA ALA A 75 -3.84 -14.74 -0.17
C ALA A 75 -2.98 -14.11 0.92
N SER A 76 -1.68 -14.26 0.77
CA SER A 76 -0.71 -13.63 1.66
C SER A 76 -0.12 -12.40 1.00
N PRO A 77 0.22 -11.36 1.79
CA PRO A 77 0.94 -10.23 1.24
C PRO A 77 2.27 -10.68 0.63
N ARG A 78 2.58 -10.12 -0.53
CA ARG A 78 3.82 -10.42 -1.24
C ARG A 78 4.65 -9.16 -1.38
N PHE A 79 5.92 -9.23 -1.00
CA PHE A 79 6.80 -8.07 -1.06
C PHE A 79 6.93 -7.57 -2.48
N CYS A 80 6.82 -6.26 -2.66
CA CYS A 80 6.96 -5.61 -3.95
C CYS A 80 8.26 -4.80 -4.02
N VAL A 81 8.36 -3.77 -3.18
CA VAL A 81 9.53 -2.89 -3.21
C VAL A 81 9.66 -2.14 -1.89
N LYS A 82 10.89 -1.75 -1.58
CA LYS A 82 11.21 -0.85 -0.47
C LYS A 82 11.59 0.49 -1.08
N HIS A 83 10.97 1.57 -0.63
CA HIS A 83 11.29 2.89 -1.15
C HIS A 83 11.12 3.96 -0.07
N HIS A 84 11.53 5.18 -0.40
CA HIS A 84 11.38 6.31 0.52
C HIS A 84 10.08 7.02 0.23
N SER A 85 9.40 7.45 1.29
CA SER A 85 8.13 8.16 1.14
C SER A 85 8.34 9.48 0.39
N SER A 86 7.46 9.73 -0.59
CA SER A 86 7.42 11.02 -1.29
C SER A 86 6.73 12.08 -0.44
N LYS A 87 5.97 11.64 0.55
CA LYS A 87 5.16 12.49 1.41
C LYS A 87 5.90 12.91 2.67
N GLU A 88 6.66 11.99 3.27
CA GLU A 88 7.33 12.22 4.55
C GLU A 88 8.80 11.88 4.48
N LYS A 89 9.65 12.89 4.60
CA LYS A 89 11.10 12.71 4.61
C LYS A 89 11.53 11.83 5.78
N GLY A 90 12.49 10.97 5.54
CA GLY A 90 13.02 10.10 6.58
C GLY A 90 12.18 8.85 6.83
N THR A 91 11.10 8.70 6.09
CA THR A 91 10.22 7.54 6.22
C THR A 91 10.50 6.54 5.11
N THR A 92 10.68 5.29 5.51
CA THR A 92 10.88 4.19 4.57
C THR A 92 9.57 3.42 4.44
N ILE A 93 9.22 3.07 3.21
CA ILE A 93 8.01 2.30 2.92
C ILE A 93 8.42 0.91 2.43
N TYR A 94 7.79 -0.11 3.03
CA TYR A 94 7.82 -1.48 2.52
C TYR A 94 6.47 -1.72 1.86
N LEU A 95 6.48 -1.79 0.54
CA LEU A 95 5.26 -1.95 -0.24
C LEU A 95 5.04 -3.42 -0.55
N TYR A 96 3.84 -3.88 -0.23
CA TYR A 96 3.40 -5.24 -0.48
C TYR A 96 2.20 -5.23 -1.41
N VAL A 97 2.01 -6.30 -2.15
CA VAL A 97 0.77 -6.53 -2.89
C VAL A 97 0.03 -7.71 -2.25
N LEU A 98 -1.28 -7.64 -2.29
CA LEU A 98 -2.15 -8.73 -1.87
C LEU A 98 -2.86 -9.22 -3.13
N PRO A 99 -2.36 -10.31 -3.74
CA PRO A 99 -2.92 -10.76 -5.03
C PRO A 99 -4.22 -11.51 -4.83
N LEU A 100 -5.30 -10.93 -5.32
CA LEU A 100 -6.64 -11.49 -5.18
C LEU A 100 -7.02 -12.27 -6.43
N LYS A 101 -7.81 -13.31 -6.25
CA LYS A 101 -8.37 -14.09 -7.36
C LYS A 101 -9.62 -13.45 -7.93
N SER A 102 -10.33 -12.70 -7.11
CA SER A 102 -11.59 -12.06 -7.51
C SER A 102 -11.74 -10.74 -6.77
N GLU A 103 -12.35 -9.75 -7.44
CA GLU A 103 -12.65 -8.47 -6.81
C GLU A 103 -13.60 -8.62 -5.62
N ASP A 104 -14.40 -9.67 -5.61
CA ASP A 104 -15.35 -9.95 -4.53
C ASP A 104 -14.66 -10.29 -3.20
N GLU A 105 -13.37 -10.56 -3.21
CA GLU A 105 -12.63 -10.82 -1.99
C GLU A 105 -12.41 -9.56 -1.16
N ILE A 106 -12.61 -8.38 -1.76
CA ILE A 106 -12.53 -7.09 -1.07
C ILE A 106 -13.93 -6.69 -0.58
N ARG A 107 -14.01 -6.32 0.69
CA ARG A 107 -15.27 -5.94 1.32
C ARG A 107 -15.16 -4.63 2.10
N PHE A 108 -14.31 -3.73 1.66
CA PHE A 108 -14.28 -2.38 2.22
C PHE A 108 -15.54 -1.64 1.80
N ARG A 109 -16.01 -0.78 2.69
CA ARG A 109 -17.26 -0.05 2.49
C ARG A 109 -17.17 0.91 1.31
N GLU A 110 -16.05 1.56 1.14
CA GLU A 110 -15.84 2.51 0.06
C GLU A 110 -14.55 2.15 -0.66
N GLY A 111 -14.52 2.44 -1.95
CA GLY A 111 -13.32 2.20 -2.73
C GLY A 111 -13.64 1.58 -4.07
N LYS A 112 -12.60 1.38 -4.86
CA LYS A 112 -12.73 0.83 -6.20
C LYS A 112 -11.38 0.34 -6.71
N PHE A 113 -11.43 -0.50 -7.72
CA PHE A 113 -10.24 -0.93 -8.45
C PHE A 113 -9.95 0.06 -9.58
N VAL A 114 -8.69 0.48 -9.69
CA VAL A 114 -8.26 1.42 -10.71
C VAL A 114 -6.98 0.90 -11.37
N THR A 115 -6.68 1.39 -12.57
CA THR A 115 -5.44 1.03 -13.26
C THR A 115 -4.32 1.97 -12.84
N SER A 116 -3.07 1.55 -13.10
CA SER A 116 -1.93 2.44 -12.87
C SER A 116 -2.02 3.68 -13.74
N GLU A 117 -2.60 3.55 -14.94
CA GLU A 117 -2.81 4.68 -15.83
C GLU A 117 -3.76 5.70 -15.23
N ASP A 118 -4.87 5.23 -14.62
CA ASP A 118 -5.81 6.14 -13.94
C ASP A 118 -5.10 6.96 -12.87
N ILE A 119 -4.22 6.31 -12.10
CA ILE A 119 -3.49 6.97 -11.03
C ILE A 119 -2.55 8.04 -11.60
N SER A 120 -1.78 7.69 -12.62
CA SER A 120 -0.79 8.62 -13.18
C SER A 120 -1.41 9.79 -13.91
N LYS A 121 -2.62 9.61 -14.45
CA LYS A 121 -3.32 10.67 -15.19
C LYS A 121 -4.10 11.64 -14.30
N ASN A 122 -4.28 11.30 -13.03
CA ASN A 122 -5.09 12.09 -12.10
C ASN A 122 -4.34 12.41 -10.82
N PRO A 123 -3.21 13.13 -10.89
CA PRO A 123 -2.34 13.32 -9.74
C PRO A 123 -2.99 14.06 -8.57
N GLY A 124 -4.02 14.87 -8.83
CA GLY A 124 -4.72 15.56 -7.75
C GLY A 124 -5.66 14.66 -6.94
N VAL A 125 -5.97 13.48 -7.45
CA VAL A 125 -6.94 12.56 -6.84
C VAL A 125 -6.26 11.55 -5.92
N TYR A 126 -5.01 11.19 -6.21
CA TYR A 126 -4.32 10.12 -5.51
C TYR A 126 -3.16 10.65 -4.66
N SER A 127 -2.83 9.93 -3.58
CA SER A 127 -1.74 10.32 -2.70
C SER A 127 -0.41 10.31 -3.44
N LEU A 128 0.56 11.09 -2.95
CA LEU A 128 1.88 11.17 -3.56
C LEU A 128 2.61 9.82 -3.54
N ASP A 129 2.49 9.09 -2.44
CA ASP A 129 3.13 7.77 -2.35
C ASP A 129 2.53 6.80 -3.36
N LEU A 130 1.20 6.83 -3.53
CA LEU A 130 0.55 5.96 -4.50
C LEU A 130 0.96 6.32 -5.93
N GLN A 131 1.09 7.60 -6.24
CA GLN A 131 1.57 8.03 -7.56
C GLN A 131 2.95 7.47 -7.85
N THR A 132 3.84 7.50 -6.87
CA THR A 132 5.19 6.94 -7.00
C THR A 132 5.15 5.42 -7.21
N GLU A 133 4.23 4.75 -6.53
CA GLU A 133 4.11 3.28 -6.53
C GLU A 133 3.33 2.72 -7.71
N SER A 134 2.54 3.53 -8.38
CA SER A 134 1.49 3.05 -9.28
C SER A 134 1.99 2.17 -10.42
N GLU A 135 3.10 2.52 -11.04
CA GLU A 135 3.64 1.74 -12.16
C GLU A 135 4.05 0.34 -11.71
N LEU A 136 4.76 0.25 -10.60
CA LEU A 136 5.17 -1.05 -10.05
C LEU A 136 3.97 -1.88 -9.64
N LEU A 137 2.97 -1.25 -9.03
CA LEU A 137 1.76 -1.94 -8.62
C LEU A 137 0.98 -2.47 -9.82
N GLY A 138 0.92 -1.69 -10.90
CA GLY A 138 0.27 -2.14 -12.13
C GLY A 138 0.97 -3.34 -12.73
N MET A 139 2.30 -3.32 -12.75
CA MET A 139 3.09 -4.45 -13.24
C MET A 139 2.88 -5.69 -12.38
N ALA A 140 2.87 -5.51 -11.07
CA ALA A 140 2.64 -6.62 -10.14
C ALA A 140 1.24 -7.20 -10.30
N ALA A 141 0.23 -6.35 -10.50
CA ALA A 141 -1.14 -6.81 -10.72
C ALA A 141 -1.24 -7.69 -11.97
N GLU A 142 -0.60 -7.29 -13.06
CA GLU A 142 -0.60 -8.06 -14.30
C GLU A 142 0.14 -9.38 -14.13
N LEU A 143 1.26 -9.36 -13.43
CA LEU A 143 2.05 -10.56 -13.20
C LEU A 143 1.25 -11.62 -12.44
N TRP A 144 0.53 -11.20 -11.39
CA TRP A 144 -0.26 -12.13 -10.60
C TRP A 144 -1.49 -12.62 -11.36
N ASP A 145 -2.09 -11.79 -12.21
CA ASP A 145 -3.18 -12.24 -13.08
C ASP A 145 -2.69 -13.36 -14.01
N ASP A 146 -1.53 -13.16 -14.62
CA ASP A 146 -0.95 -14.16 -15.50
C ASP A 146 -0.68 -15.47 -14.74
N PHE A 147 -0.20 -15.35 -13.51
CA PHE A 147 0.05 -16.50 -12.66
C PHE A 147 -1.24 -17.28 -12.37
N TYR A 148 -2.30 -16.58 -12.01
CA TYR A 148 -3.57 -17.24 -11.69
C TYR A 148 -4.30 -17.81 -12.92
N ASN A 149 -4.01 -17.29 -14.09
CA ASN A 149 -4.67 -17.73 -15.33
C ASN A 149 -3.87 -18.78 -16.12
N LEU A 150 -2.84 -19.32 -15.52
CA LEU A 150 -2.07 -20.41 -16.14
C LEU A 150 -2.89 -21.75 -16.19
#